data_31b676ee4175647141f0b20cd6a97759
#
_entry.id   31b676ee4175647141f0b20cd6a97759
#
_cell.length_a   1.000
_cell.length_b   1.000
_cell.length_c   1.000
_cell.angle_alpha   90.00
_cell.angle_beta   90.00
_cell.angle_gamma   90.00
#
_symmetry.space_group_name_H-M   'P 1'
#
loop_
_entity.id
_entity.type
_entity.pdbx_description
1 polymer ?
#
loop_
_entity_poly.entity_id
_entity_poly.type
_entity_poly.pdbx_seq_one_letter_code
_entity_poly.pdbx_strand_id
1 'polypeptide(L)'
;MRHKFIHIICITLLVTGITACTPGNKNTAEKRYTFNNILDIAYTPDTLHRCYGWFTDAGSWMGFTLPEKENWVNGFCGPFSLDMFRRPWMVQSPVTEGFIQKVSDTIVPDSTCYYPGELYMSAHSGNGTITQRLNFVNASTALLRIEADKAEELMLTGNQWGKNITVSVEQNSVIARHPSGESVTVTFPPDVKLTGTDNNYTALIHTSKYPVNVAISFFTSEKEMTVGLQNLPNLLNNPEKALQANAERWEGYLTKILRTDMKPEYDRIAVKAVTTLISNWRTHRGGLLHEGIVPSHAVGYFVGFWAWDTWRFSAGTAKFDPELAKNNIRAMFDYQQPDGMVIDCIYTDPSENNARDSKPPLVCWAVDEIFTHTGDTAFVSEMYPQLLAYYKWWYQKRDHNHNGMCEYGATDGTLEAAAWESGMDNAIRFDDAMMLKNDGGEDAWSMDQESVDLNAYLALECKLLKKFAGLLNVSFDAPDYSNKVADYFFDPKLNFFFDRRLKDGSFIEEPGCEAYTPLWTQIATQEQVDKMLPMLQDTAKFSTYIPFPTIAADNPKYNPRGYWRGPIWLDQTYFAIRGLRNYGYHKLADEYTLQVFDRLNGLKEGAPIHENYGTHTGERLKAPHFSWSSSHLL
;
A
#
# COMPACT_ATOMS: atom_id res chain seq x y z
N MET A 1 21.61 -67.85 -15.70
CA MET A 1 21.87 -68.27 -17.08
C MET A 1 21.79 -67.10 -18.02
N ARG A 2 22.91 -66.88 -18.78
CA ARG A 2 23.07 -66.05 -19.99
C ARG A 2 22.81 -64.55 -19.90
N HIS A 3 23.83 -63.80 -19.65
CA HIS A 3 24.72 -62.99 -20.51
C HIS A 3 24.14 -62.56 -21.87
N LYS A 4 24.13 -61.24 -22.13
CA LYS A 4 24.75 -60.65 -23.31
C LYS A 4 25.10 -59.17 -23.13
N PHE A 5 26.38 -58.89 -23.23
CA PHE A 5 27.05 -57.61 -23.49
C PHE A 5 26.67 -57.08 -24.88
N ILE A 6 26.55 -55.78 -25.08
CA ILE A 6 26.82 -55.10 -26.34
C ILE A 6 27.47 -53.74 -26.08
N HIS A 7 28.46 -53.47 -26.86
CA HIS A 7 29.55 -52.50 -26.83
C HIS A 7 29.15 -51.03 -27.00
N ILE A 8 29.96 -50.19 -26.36
CA ILE A 8 30.19 -48.78 -26.57
C ILE A 8 30.86 -48.54 -27.93
N ILE A 9 30.35 -47.60 -28.72
CA ILE A 9 31.11 -46.90 -29.76
C ILE A 9 31.02 -45.40 -29.49
N CYS A 10 32.14 -44.81 -29.06
CA CYS A 10 32.37 -43.38 -29.07
C CYS A 10 32.58 -42.92 -30.53
N ILE A 11 31.77 -41.92 -30.96
CA ILE A 11 32.12 -41.12 -32.13
C ILE A 11 32.19 -39.67 -31.68
N THR A 12 33.44 -39.19 -31.63
CA THR A 12 33.78 -37.78 -31.42
C THR A 12 33.58 -37.06 -32.76
N LEU A 13 32.59 -36.17 -32.84
CA LEU A 13 32.46 -35.22 -33.94
C LEU A 13 32.74 -33.83 -33.41
N LEU A 14 33.92 -33.29 -33.73
CA LEU A 14 34.21 -31.86 -33.65
C LEU A 14 33.33 -31.14 -34.70
N VAL A 15 32.42 -30.32 -34.24
CA VAL A 15 31.75 -29.32 -35.07
C VAL A 15 32.10 -27.95 -34.51
N THR A 16 32.93 -27.24 -35.24
CA THR A 16 33.15 -25.80 -35.10
C THR A 16 31.85 -25.06 -35.46
N GLY A 17 31.09 -24.69 -34.44
CA GLY A 17 29.88 -23.93 -34.62
C GLY A 17 30.14 -22.43 -34.51
N ILE A 18 29.95 -21.75 -35.60
CA ILE A 18 29.81 -20.32 -35.71
C ILE A 18 28.58 -19.94 -34.88
N THR A 19 28.77 -19.21 -33.78
CA THR A 19 27.71 -18.59 -33.01
C THR A 19 27.14 -17.42 -33.81
N ALA A 20 26.12 -17.67 -34.62
CA ALA A 20 25.23 -16.64 -35.11
C ALA A 20 24.36 -16.20 -33.92
N CYS A 21 24.56 -14.96 -33.44
CA CYS A 21 23.60 -14.28 -32.60
C CYS A 21 22.29 -14.11 -33.37
N THR A 22 21.35 -15.01 -33.16
CA THR A 22 19.96 -14.77 -33.55
C THR A 22 19.38 -13.69 -32.64
N PRO A 23 18.83 -12.59 -33.17
CA PRO A 23 18.07 -11.66 -32.35
C PRO A 23 16.86 -12.41 -31.79
N GLY A 24 16.79 -12.53 -30.45
CA GLY A 24 15.63 -13.12 -29.80
C GLY A 24 14.37 -12.36 -30.20
N ASN A 25 13.40 -13.08 -30.71
CA ASN A 25 12.09 -12.58 -31.06
C ASN A 25 11.36 -12.18 -29.76
N LYS A 26 11.53 -10.90 -29.33
CA LYS A 26 10.82 -10.30 -28.18
C LYS A 26 9.45 -9.80 -28.66
N ASN A 27 8.54 -10.71 -28.95
CA ASN A 27 7.11 -10.39 -29.14
C ASN A 27 6.23 -11.20 -28.18
N THR A 28 6.58 -11.21 -26.89
CA THR A 28 5.56 -11.41 -25.86
C THR A 28 5.07 -10.02 -25.48
N ALA A 29 3.82 -9.70 -25.82
CA ALA A 29 3.20 -8.46 -25.37
C ALA A 29 3.36 -8.36 -23.84
N GLU A 30 3.87 -7.23 -23.33
CA GLU A 30 4.05 -7.02 -21.90
C GLU A 30 2.69 -7.20 -21.21
N LYS A 31 2.65 -8.00 -20.13
CA LYS A 31 1.40 -8.34 -19.41
C LYS A 31 0.69 -7.08 -18.88
N ARG A 32 1.47 -6.07 -18.45
CA ARG A 32 0.91 -4.82 -17.89
C ARG A 32 -0.09 -4.14 -18.82
N TYR A 33 0.10 -4.22 -20.14
CA TYR A 33 -0.82 -3.61 -21.14
C TYR A 33 -2.13 -4.37 -21.32
N THR A 34 -2.29 -5.54 -20.72
CA THR A 34 -3.59 -6.23 -20.68
C THR A 34 -4.54 -5.65 -19.62
N PHE A 35 -4.00 -4.82 -18.69
CA PHE A 35 -4.74 -4.21 -17.59
C PHE A 35 -4.90 -2.69 -17.79
N ASN A 36 -5.70 -2.32 -18.78
CA ASN A 36 -6.00 -0.92 -19.07
C ASN A 36 -6.93 -0.31 -18.01
N ASN A 37 -6.80 0.99 -17.77
CA ASN A 37 -7.60 1.76 -16.80
C ASN A 37 -7.73 1.02 -15.46
N ILE A 38 -6.57 0.61 -14.93
CA ILE A 38 -6.51 -0.21 -13.70
C ILE A 38 -7.08 0.53 -12.50
N LEU A 39 -6.89 1.85 -12.44
CA LEU A 39 -7.46 2.74 -11.45
C LEU A 39 -8.02 3.99 -12.12
N ASP A 40 -9.16 4.48 -11.62
CA ASP A 40 -9.73 5.75 -12.01
C ASP A 40 -9.08 6.87 -11.20
N ILE A 41 -8.34 7.73 -11.89
CA ILE A 41 -7.65 8.90 -11.34
C ILE A 41 -7.97 10.17 -12.13
N ALA A 42 -9.02 10.14 -12.94
CA ALA A 42 -9.43 11.30 -13.71
C ALA A 42 -9.94 12.42 -12.79
N TYR A 43 -9.61 13.66 -13.11
CA TYR A 43 -10.05 14.82 -12.37
C TYR A 43 -10.19 16.05 -13.26
N THR A 44 -10.97 17.03 -12.80
CA THR A 44 -11.11 18.35 -13.41
C THR A 44 -10.15 19.35 -12.77
N PRO A 45 -9.34 20.12 -13.53
CA PRO A 45 -8.34 21.04 -12.98
C PRO A 45 -8.88 22.11 -12.02
N ASP A 46 -10.14 22.51 -12.14
CA ASP A 46 -10.80 23.50 -11.29
C ASP A 46 -11.33 22.90 -9.97
N THR A 47 -11.32 21.58 -9.81
CA THR A 47 -11.84 20.88 -8.62
C THR A 47 -10.73 20.29 -7.76
N LEU A 48 -9.64 21.03 -7.56
CA LEU A 48 -8.42 20.63 -6.85
C LEU A 48 -8.63 19.96 -5.48
N HIS A 49 -9.77 20.18 -4.85
CA HIS A 49 -10.10 19.56 -3.57
C HIS A 49 -10.76 18.19 -3.68
N ARG A 50 -10.97 17.69 -4.89
CA ARG A 50 -11.67 16.43 -5.17
C ARG A 50 -10.79 15.45 -5.95
N CYS A 51 -9.53 15.36 -5.59
CA CYS A 51 -8.66 14.35 -6.19
C CYS A 51 -9.15 12.96 -5.80
N TYR A 52 -9.48 12.18 -6.80
CA TYR A 52 -9.86 10.77 -6.63
C TYR A 52 -8.64 9.86 -6.50
N GLY A 53 -7.43 10.37 -6.74
CA GLY A 53 -6.15 9.70 -6.65
C GLY A 53 -5.16 10.19 -7.69
N TRP A 54 -3.92 9.76 -7.59
CA TRP A 54 -2.85 10.11 -8.51
C TRP A 54 -2.12 8.88 -9.03
N PHE A 55 -1.61 8.99 -10.25
CA PHE A 55 -0.54 8.15 -10.73
C PHE A 55 0.76 8.59 -10.06
N THR A 56 1.33 7.70 -9.28
CA THR A 56 2.64 7.84 -8.67
C THR A 56 3.31 6.47 -8.63
N ASP A 57 4.64 6.42 -8.67
CA ASP A 57 5.40 5.19 -8.75
C ASP A 57 6.82 5.43 -8.21
N ALA A 58 7.59 4.36 -8.06
CA ALA A 58 8.99 4.39 -7.64
C ALA A 58 9.24 5.13 -6.31
N GLY A 59 8.26 5.14 -5.41
CA GLY A 59 8.37 5.80 -4.10
C GLY A 59 8.32 7.33 -4.15
N SER A 60 7.80 7.90 -5.23
CA SER A 60 7.78 9.34 -5.44
C SER A 60 6.84 10.08 -4.48
N TRP A 61 7.22 11.34 -4.17
CA TRP A 61 6.42 12.32 -3.44
C TRP A 61 5.63 13.25 -4.36
N MET A 62 5.61 12.98 -5.64
CA MET A 62 4.78 13.69 -6.62
C MET A 62 3.89 12.72 -7.39
N GLY A 63 2.77 13.22 -7.91
CA GLY A 63 1.82 12.44 -8.69
C GLY A 63 1.20 13.23 -9.84
N PHE A 64 0.60 12.50 -10.77
CA PHE A 64 -0.09 13.04 -11.95
C PHE A 64 -1.48 12.45 -12.04
N THR A 65 -2.36 13.11 -12.82
CA THR A 65 -3.69 12.63 -13.10
C THR A 65 -4.01 12.64 -14.59
N LEU A 66 -5.06 11.90 -14.95
CA LEU A 66 -5.69 11.98 -16.27
C LEU A 66 -6.79 13.04 -16.24
N PRO A 67 -7.02 13.79 -17.34
CA PRO A 67 -8.14 14.71 -17.43
C PRO A 67 -9.48 13.96 -17.53
N GLU A 68 -10.55 14.56 -17.01
CA GLU A 68 -11.91 14.10 -17.26
C GLU A 68 -12.31 14.29 -18.73
N LYS A 69 -13.23 13.45 -19.21
CA LYS A 69 -13.69 13.51 -20.61
C LYS A 69 -14.37 14.83 -20.96
N GLU A 70 -15.10 15.40 -20.03
CA GLU A 70 -15.82 16.66 -20.19
C GLU A 70 -14.90 17.88 -20.21
N ASN A 71 -13.74 17.78 -19.55
CA ASN A 71 -12.75 18.86 -19.42
C ASN A 71 -11.39 18.37 -19.94
N TRP A 72 -11.38 17.88 -21.16
CA TRP A 72 -10.19 17.30 -21.75
C TRP A 72 -9.11 18.34 -22.00
N VAL A 73 -7.91 18.01 -21.57
CA VAL A 73 -6.67 18.69 -21.92
C VAL A 73 -5.70 17.68 -22.54
N ASN A 74 -4.87 18.11 -23.49
CA ASN A 74 -3.94 17.22 -24.18
C ASN A 74 -2.65 17.01 -23.41
N GLY A 75 -2.73 16.51 -22.19
CA GLY A 75 -1.57 16.26 -21.33
C GLY A 75 -1.96 15.67 -20.00
N PHE A 76 -0.95 15.31 -19.22
CA PHE A 76 -1.14 14.82 -17.85
C PHE A 76 -1.08 15.99 -16.89
N CYS A 77 -2.05 16.08 -15.99
CA CYS A 77 -2.08 17.14 -14.99
C CYS A 77 -1.17 16.80 -13.81
N GLY A 78 -0.32 17.76 -13.44
CA GLY A 78 0.67 17.61 -12.36
C GLY A 78 2.02 18.24 -12.70
N PRO A 79 3.05 17.98 -11.87
CA PRO A 79 2.98 17.13 -10.69
C PRO A 79 2.28 17.80 -9.51
N PHE A 80 1.57 16.98 -8.71
CA PHE A 80 0.99 17.36 -7.43
C PHE A 80 1.85 16.85 -6.30
N SER A 81 1.95 17.58 -5.20
CA SER A 81 2.57 17.08 -3.98
C SER A 81 1.68 16.05 -3.31
N LEU A 82 2.25 14.90 -2.94
CA LEU A 82 1.56 13.88 -2.15
C LEU A 82 1.65 14.14 -0.65
N ASP A 83 2.31 15.20 -0.24
CA ASP A 83 2.27 15.77 1.12
C ASP A 83 1.46 17.08 1.12
N MET A 84 0.24 17.01 0.59
CA MET A 84 -0.57 18.17 0.20
C MET A 84 -0.95 19.10 1.34
N PHE A 85 -1.10 18.60 2.57
CA PHE A 85 -1.47 19.46 3.70
C PHE A 85 -0.29 20.22 4.28
N ARG A 86 0.89 19.61 4.28
CA ARG A 86 2.13 20.22 4.78
C ARG A 86 2.79 21.09 3.74
N ARG A 87 2.58 20.77 2.45
CA ARG A 87 3.25 21.41 1.30
C ARG A 87 2.27 21.75 0.18
N PRO A 88 1.34 22.68 0.42
CA PRO A 88 0.23 22.94 -0.49
C PRO A 88 0.64 23.62 -1.79
N TRP A 89 1.89 24.07 -1.96
CA TRP A 89 2.32 24.85 -3.11
C TRP A 89 2.26 24.08 -4.44
N MET A 90 2.37 22.75 -4.41
CA MET A 90 2.22 21.89 -5.59
C MET A 90 0.79 21.38 -5.80
N VAL A 91 -0.14 21.64 -4.87
CA VAL A 91 -1.52 21.12 -4.96
C VAL A 91 -2.40 21.98 -5.85
N GLN A 92 -2.05 23.27 -6.00
CA GLN A 92 -2.90 24.24 -6.68
C GLN A 92 -2.51 24.53 -8.13
N SER A 93 -1.46 23.87 -8.64
CA SER A 93 -0.87 24.29 -9.89
C SER A 93 -0.25 23.13 -10.66
N PRO A 94 -0.97 22.59 -11.64
CA PRO A 94 -0.36 21.64 -12.55
C PRO A 94 0.82 22.32 -13.27
N VAL A 95 1.98 21.68 -13.23
CA VAL A 95 3.19 22.15 -13.96
C VAL A 95 3.00 22.07 -15.46
N THR A 96 2.14 21.16 -15.86
CA THR A 96 1.75 21.01 -17.24
C THR A 96 0.22 21.03 -17.30
N GLU A 97 -0.40 22.08 -17.77
CA GLU A 97 -1.75 22.04 -18.30
C GLU A 97 -1.67 21.71 -19.76
N GLY A 98 -2.01 20.52 -20.02
CA GLY A 98 -2.24 19.88 -21.27
C GLY A 98 -2.14 20.60 -22.58
N PHE A 99 -1.25 20.43 -23.36
CA PHE A 99 -0.73 21.24 -24.18
C PHE A 99 -0.10 21.01 -25.38
N ILE A 100 -0.29 19.96 -25.94
CA ILE A 100 0.20 19.86 -27.29
C ILE A 100 -0.82 20.54 -28.19
N GLN A 101 -0.57 21.81 -28.46
CA GLN A 101 -1.24 22.52 -29.51
C GLN A 101 -0.34 22.48 -30.74
N LYS A 102 -0.91 22.18 -31.86
CA LYS A 102 -0.27 22.44 -33.13
C LYS A 102 -0.29 23.94 -33.39
N VAL A 103 0.81 24.52 -33.86
CA VAL A 103 0.87 25.96 -34.17
C VAL A 103 -0.14 26.35 -35.27
N SER A 104 -0.64 25.40 -36.03
CA SER A 104 -1.50 25.65 -37.19
C SER A 104 -2.80 24.81 -37.25
N ASP A 105 -3.10 23.96 -36.27
CA ASP A 105 -4.26 23.06 -36.38
C ASP A 105 -4.84 22.66 -35.01
N THR A 106 -6.06 22.12 -34.97
CA THR A 106 -6.72 21.67 -33.76
C THR A 106 -6.33 20.24 -33.43
N ILE A 107 -5.98 19.98 -32.17
CA ILE A 107 -5.77 18.62 -31.65
C ILE A 107 -7.07 18.13 -31.04
N VAL A 108 -7.52 16.94 -31.48
CA VAL A 108 -8.72 16.29 -30.98
C VAL A 108 -8.32 15.10 -30.10
N PRO A 109 -8.80 15.06 -28.87
CA PRO A 109 -8.57 13.91 -27.97
C PRO A 109 -9.10 12.61 -28.56
N ASP A 110 -8.38 11.50 -28.31
CA ASP A 110 -8.78 10.17 -28.74
C ASP A 110 -8.96 9.22 -27.54
N SER A 111 -7.90 8.97 -26.77
CA SER A 111 -7.97 8.06 -25.66
C SER A 111 -6.99 8.38 -24.53
N THR A 112 -7.35 8.00 -23.30
CA THR A 112 -6.46 7.97 -22.15
C THR A 112 -6.46 6.59 -21.52
N CYS A 113 -5.36 6.21 -20.90
CA CYS A 113 -5.27 4.94 -20.19
C CYS A 113 -4.28 5.01 -19.01
N TYR A 114 -4.64 4.36 -17.90
CA TYR A 114 -3.73 4.07 -16.81
C TYR A 114 -3.37 2.57 -16.88
N TYR A 115 -2.15 2.28 -17.30
CA TYR A 115 -1.55 0.94 -17.22
C TYR A 115 -0.70 0.82 -15.93
N PRO A 116 -0.48 -0.38 -15.38
CA PRO A 116 0.49 -0.54 -14.30
C PRO A 116 1.86 0.05 -14.67
N GLY A 117 2.27 1.12 -13.93
CA GLY A 117 3.52 1.83 -14.13
C GLY A 117 3.57 2.83 -15.30
N GLU A 118 2.44 3.13 -15.95
CA GLU A 118 2.43 4.07 -17.08
C GLU A 118 1.09 4.79 -17.24
N LEU A 119 1.13 6.10 -17.49
CA LEU A 119 0.00 6.82 -18.09
C LEU A 119 0.20 6.95 -19.60
N TYR A 120 -0.88 6.75 -20.33
CA TYR A 120 -0.94 6.86 -21.79
C TYR A 120 -2.04 7.82 -22.22
N MET A 121 -1.77 8.58 -23.28
CA MET A 121 -2.74 9.44 -23.95
C MET A 121 -2.49 9.45 -25.45
N SER A 122 -3.56 9.46 -26.24
CA SER A 122 -3.50 9.70 -27.69
C SER A 122 -4.46 10.81 -28.11
N ALA A 123 -4.07 11.51 -29.18
CA ALA A 123 -4.85 12.58 -29.79
C ALA A 123 -4.59 12.61 -31.30
N HIS A 124 -5.56 13.13 -32.07
CA HIS A 124 -5.41 13.32 -33.50
C HIS A 124 -5.19 14.80 -33.85
N SER A 125 -4.31 15.05 -34.83
CA SER A 125 -4.09 16.36 -35.44
C SER A 125 -4.15 16.23 -36.95
N GLY A 126 -5.23 16.69 -37.56
CA GLY A 126 -5.49 16.43 -38.98
C GLY A 126 -5.53 14.91 -39.27
N ASN A 127 -4.59 14.43 -40.09
CA ASN A 127 -4.43 13.01 -40.40
C ASN A 127 -3.28 12.33 -39.59
N GLY A 128 -2.75 12.98 -38.58
CA GLY A 128 -1.66 12.46 -37.74
C GLY A 128 -2.13 12.09 -36.34
N THR A 129 -1.44 11.13 -35.72
CA THR A 129 -1.64 10.74 -34.33
C THR A 129 -0.48 11.20 -33.49
N ILE A 130 -0.79 11.79 -32.33
CA ILE A 130 0.17 12.19 -31.31
C ILE A 130 -0.08 11.31 -30.09
N THR A 131 0.97 10.67 -29.57
CA THR A 131 0.90 9.88 -28.35
C THR A 131 1.80 10.45 -27.27
N GLN A 132 1.35 10.33 -26.04
CA GLN A 132 2.09 10.71 -24.84
C GLN A 132 2.13 9.54 -23.87
N ARG A 133 3.30 9.28 -23.28
CA ARG A 133 3.51 8.27 -22.24
C ARG A 133 4.26 8.90 -21.08
N LEU A 134 3.79 8.66 -19.86
CA LEU A 134 4.42 9.15 -18.64
C LEU A 134 4.79 7.97 -17.74
N ASN A 135 6.08 7.85 -17.43
CA ASN A 135 6.63 6.81 -16.58
C ASN A 135 7.53 7.42 -15.51
N PHE A 136 7.48 6.92 -14.28
CA PHE A 136 8.51 7.23 -13.31
C PHE A 136 9.78 6.42 -13.60
N VAL A 137 10.90 7.11 -13.67
CA VAL A 137 12.23 6.50 -13.89
C VAL A 137 13.03 6.37 -12.59
N ASN A 138 12.65 7.12 -11.57
CA ASN A 138 13.08 7.02 -10.17
C ASN A 138 12.12 7.86 -9.28
N ALA A 139 12.39 7.91 -7.98
CA ALA A 139 11.54 8.61 -7.02
C ALA A 139 11.40 10.12 -7.27
N SER A 140 12.41 10.74 -7.86
CA SER A 140 12.43 12.20 -8.10
C SER A 140 11.99 12.59 -9.51
N THR A 141 11.92 11.67 -10.47
CA THR A 141 11.77 12.03 -11.90
C THR A 141 10.77 11.14 -12.63
N ALA A 142 9.79 11.79 -13.25
CA ALA A 142 8.93 11.20 -14.27
C ALA A 142 9.42 11.63 -15.67
N LEU A 143 9.34 10.71 -16.63
CA LEU A 143 9.70 10.95 -18.01
C LEU A 143 8.44 10.98 -18.88
N LEU A 144 8.18 12.12 -19.49
CA LEU A 144 7.14 12.30 -20.49
C LEU A 144 7.75 12.07 -21.88
N ARG A 145 7.26 11.07 -22.59
CA ARG A 145 7.64 10.74 -23.97
C ARG A 145 6.52 11.13 -24.92
N ILE A 146 6.85 11.96 -25.91
CA ILE A 146 5.93 12.48 -26.91
C ILE A 146 6.33 11.91 -28.27
N GLU A 147 5.42 11.28 -28.96
CA GLU A 147 5.62 10.71 -30.29
C GLU A 147 4.53 11.20 -31.24
N ALA A 148 4.87 11.44 -32.50
CA ALA A 148 3.92 11.71 -33.55
C ALA A 148 4.24 10.84 -34.78
N ASP A 149 3.22 10.32 -35.44
CA ASP A 149 3.38 9.49 -36.64
C ASP A 149 3.80 10.30 -37.87
N LYS A 150 3.69 11.62 -37.79
CA LYS A 150 4.20 12.61 -38.77
C LYS A 150 5.02 13.67 -38.07
N ALA A 151 5.88 14.31 -38.85
CA ALA A 151 6.62 15.47 -38.34
C ALA A 151 5.66 16.62 -38.00
N GLU A 152 5.65 17.00 -36.74
CA GLU A 152 4.78 18.03 -36.18
C GLU A 152 5.58 19.09 -35.44
N GLU A 153 5.11 20.32 -35.49
CA GLU A 153 5.55 21.39 -34.62
C GLU A 153 4.52 21.55 -33.50
N LEU A 154 4.91 21.19 -32.29
CA LEU A 154 4.05 21.12 -31.12
C LEU A 154 4.46 22.18 -30.10
N MET A 155 3.49 22.77 -29.42
CA MET A 155 3.70 23.69 -28.32
C MET A 155 3.26 23.05 -27.02
N LEU A 156 4.20 22.82 -26.12
CA LEU A 156 3.92 22.39 -24.76
C LEU A 156 3.97 23.60 -23.84
N THR A 157 2.92 23.82 -23.08
CA THR A 157 2.80 24.94 -22.15
C THR A 157 2.58 24.44 -20.74
N GLY A 158 3.04 25.19 -19.76
CA GLY A 158 2.72 24.96 -18.35
C GLY A 158 2.46 26.30 -17.66
N ASN A 159 1.55 26.28 -16.70
CA ASN A 159 1.15 27.49 -16.01
C ASN A 159 0.73 27.23 -14.55
N GLN A 160 0.40 28.29 -13.83
CA GLN A 160 -0.23 28.27 -12.52
C GLN A 160 0.57 27.58 -11.41
N TRP A 161 1.76 28.03 -11.18
CA TRP A 161 2.49 27.69 -9.97
C TRP A 161 1.82 28.28 -8.72
N GLY A 162 1.93 27.61 -7.59
CA GLY A 162 1.40 28.06 -6.31
C GLY A 162 1.93 29.43 -5.87
N LYS A 163 1.36 29.98 -4.82
CA LYS A 163 1.81 31.27 -4.27
C LYS A 163 3.26 31.20 -3.80
N ASN A 164 4.00 32.29 -3.98
CA ASN A 164 5.41 32.46 -3.60
C ASN A 164 6.40 31.58 -4.39
N ILE A 165 6.04 31.07 -5.54
CA ILE A 165 6.93 30.32 -6.42
C ILE A 165 7.67 31.28 -7.34
N THR A 166 8.97 31.07 -7.50
CA THR A 166 9.78 31.76 -8.51
C THR A 166 10.02 30.82 -9.67
N VAL A 167 9.59 31.21 -10.86
CA VAL A 167 9.81 30.43 -12.09
C VAL A 167 10.94 31.08 -12.90
N SER A 168 11.92 30.29 -13.30
CA SER A 168 13.01 30.71 -14.19
C SER A 168 13.19 29.70 -15.32
N VAL A 169 13.69 30.19 -16.45
CA VAL A 169 14.18 29.37 -17.56
C VAL A 169 15.71 29.42 -17.54
N GLU A 170 16.32 28.29 -17.31
CA GLU A 170 17.76 28.11 -17.20
C GLU A 170 18.21 27.03 -18.18
N GLN A 171 18.98 27.43 -19.20
CA GLN A 171 19.39 26.53 -20.29
C GLN A 171 18.17 25.87 -20.98
N ASN A 172 18.02 24.57 -20.84
CA ASN A 172 16.92 23.78 -21.38
C ASN A 172 15.90 23.32 -20.31
N SER A 173 15.89 23.98 -19.16
CA SER A 173 15.00 23.64 -18.03
C SER A 173 14.15 24.84 -17.62
N VAL A 174 12.90 24.56 -17.31
CA VAL A 174 12.03 25.44 -16.51
C VAL A 174 12.16 25.00 -15.06
N ILE A 175 12.42 25.94 -14.15
CA ILE A 175 12.62 25.66 -12.73
C ILE A 175 11.66 26.49 -11.91
N ALA A 176 10.77 25.84 -11.18
CA ALA A 176 9.88 26.43 -10.20
C ALA A 176 10.44 26.20 -8.80
N ARG A 177 10.86 27.27 -8.13
CA ARG A 177 11.48 27.24 -6.79
C ARG A 177 10.52 27.72 -5.72
N HIS A 178 10.40 26.96 -4.65
CA HIS A 178 9.69 27.35 -3.43
C HIS A 178 10.69 27.89 -2.39
N PRO A 179 10.29 28.86 -1.52
CA PRO A 179 11.17 29.40 -0.46
C PRO A 179 11.69 28.38 0.55
N SER A 180 11.05 27.21 0.69
CA SER A 180 11.55 26.08 1.51
C SER A 180 12.83 25.42 0.97
N GLY A 181 13.25 25.76 -0.26
CA GLY A 181 14.33 25.10 -0.99
C GLY A 181 13.89 23.93 -1.88
N GLU A 182 12.61 23.61 -1.86
CA GLU A 182 12.03 22.62 -2.79
C GLU A 182 11.89 23.19 -4.19
N SER A 183 11.94 22.33 -5.20
CA SER A 183 11.76 22.75 -6.59
C SER A 183 11.13 21.67 -7.45
N VAL A 184 10.40 22.13 -8.47
CA VAL A 184 9.99 21.31 -9.62
C VAL A 184 10.74 21.78 -10.84
N THR A 185 11.27 20.85 -11.62
CA THR A 185 11.94 21.16 -12.89
C THR A 185 11.27 20.43 -14.03
N VAL A 186 11.15 21.12 -15.18
CA VAL A 186 10.74 20.54 -16.46
C VAL A 186 11.89 20.72 -17.43
N THR A 187 12.59 19.64 -17.74
CA THR A 187 13.82 19.66 -18.54
C THR A 187 13.58 19.04 -19.92
N PHE A 188 13.93 19.77 -20.94
CA PHE A 188 13.72 19.43 -22.35
C PHE A 188 15.03 19.02 -23.03
N PRO A 189 14.97 18.39 -24.22
CA PRO A 189 16.14 18.29 -25.09
C PRO A 189 16.73 19.68 -25.43
N PRO A 190 18.06 19.78 -25.65
CA PRO A 190 18.73 21.08 -25.83
C PRO A 190 18.29 21.91 -27.05
N ASP A 191 17.68 21.28 -28.04
CA ASP A 191 17.17 21.91 -29.27
C ASP A 191 15.76 22.49 -29.13
N VAL A 192 15.09 22.26 -28.01
CA VAL A 192 13.76 22.80 -27.71
C VAL A 192 13.87 24.29 -27.36
N LYS A 193 13.10 25.12 -28.04
CA LYS A 193 13.06 26.58 -27.76
C LYS A 193 12.11 26.83 -26.59
N LEU A 194 12.66 27.30 -25.47
CA LEU A 194 11.92 27.66 -24.27
C LEU A 194 11.69 29.16 -24.18
N THR A 195 10.48 29.55 -23.79
CA THR A 195 10.15 30.92 -23.38
C THR A 195 9.39 30.85 -22.06
N GLY A 196 9.69 31.77 -21.13
CA GLY A 196 9.04 31.81 -19.81
C GLY A 196 8.61 33.24 -19.48
N THR A 197 7.52 33.36 -18.74
CA THR A 197 7.07 34.56 -18.05
C THR A 197 6.91 34.21 -16.57
N ASP A 198 6.60 35.18 -15.71
CA ASP A 198 6.59 35.01 -14.25
C ASP A 198 5.86 33.75 -13.72
N ASN A 199 4.84 33.28 -14.44
CA ASN A 199 4.04 32.09 -14.01
C ASN A 199 3.80 31.06 -15.10
N ASN A 200 4.31 31.28 -16.32
CA ASN A 200 4.04 30.42 -17.47
C ASN A 200 5.32 30.09 -18.22
N TYR A 201 5.34 28.96 -18.89
CA TYR A 201 6.35 28.66 -19.89
C TYR A 201 5.73 28.06 -21.15
N THR A 202 6.46 28.18 -22.23
CA THR A 202 6.15 27.56 -23.52
C THR A 202 7.39 26.90 -24.08
N ALA A 203 7.26 25.65 -24.50
CA ALA A 203 8.29 24.88 -25.17
C ALA A 203 7.83 24.55 -26.60
N LEU A 204 8.62 24.99 -27.61
CA LEU A 204 8.38 24.61 -28.99
C LEU A 204 9.14 23.34 -29.32
N ILE A 205 8.40 22.29 -29.68
CA ILE A 205 8.90 20.94 -29.89
C ILE A 205 8.71 20.54 -31.37
N HIS A 206 9.75 19.96 -31.96
CA HIS A 206 9.71 19.41 -33.31
C HIS A 206 9.85 17.89 -33.26
N THR A 207 8.82 17.16 -33.69
CA THR A 207 8.78 15.68 -33.63
C THR A 207 9.36 15.02 -34.91
N SER A 208 10.19 15.69 -35.66
CA SER A 208 10.55 15.33 -37.03
C SER A 208 11.34 14.04 -37.23
N LYS A 209 11.95 13.47 -36.17
CA LYS A 209 12.79 12.26 -36.35
C LYS A 209 12.75 11.26 -35.21
N TYR A 210 12.48 11.68 -33.97
CA TYR A 210 12.59 10.84 -32.78
C TYR A 210 11.55 11.23 -31.75
N PRO A 211 11.19 10.30 -30.83
CA PRO A 211 10.43 10.66 -29.66
C PRO A 211 11.08 11.81 -28.89
N VAL A 212 10.27 12.76 -28.47
CA VAL A 212 10.74 13.85 -27.61
C VAL A 212 10.54 13.44 -26.16
N ASN A 213 11.62 13.41 -25.40
CA ASN A 213 11.60 13.04 -24.00
C ASN A 213 11.75 14.29 -23.13
N VAL A 214 10.84 14.46 -22.17
CA VAL A 214 10.82 15.58 -21.22
C VAL A 214 10.89 15.02 -19.82
N ALA A 215 11.87 15.45 -19.03
CA ALA A 215 12.00 15.03 -17.64
C ALA A 215 11.27 16.03 -16.72
N ILE A 216 10.34 15.54 -15.92
CA ILE A 216 9.63 16.31 -14.89
C ILE A 216 10.12 15.80 -13.55
N SER A 217 10.82 16.67 -12.77
CA SER A 217 11.46 16.25 -11.54
C SER A 217 11.04 17.11 -10.35
N PHE A 218 10.96 16.48 -9.19
CA PHE A 218 10.76 17.14 -7.91
C PHE A 218 11.97 16.89 -7.00
N PHE A 219 12.50 17.98 -6.43
CA PHE A 219 13.66 17.94 -5.54
C PHE A 219 13.33 18.63 -4.21
N THR A 220 13.82 18.05 -3.11
CA THR A 220 13.55 18.55 -1.76
C THR A 220 14.53 19.62 -1.30
N SER A 221 15.60 19.83 -2.06
CA SER A 221 16.63 20.85 -1.77
C SER A 221 17.35 21.31 -3.03
N GLU A 222 17.95 22.50 -2.97
CA GLU A 222 18.78 23.06 -4.05
C GLU A 222 19.99 22.17 -4.37
N LYS A 223 20.56 21.51 -3.35
CA LYS A 223 21.65 20.55 -3.53
C LYS A 223 21.21 19.34 -4.33
N GLU A 224 20.07 18.77 -3.99
CA GLU A 224 19.49 17.63 -4.70
C GLU A 224 19.15 18.00 -6.14
N MET A 225 18.54 19.18 -6.34
CA MET A 225 18.24 19.70 -7.66
C MET A 225 19.51 19.85 -8.52
N THR A 226 20.56 20.44 -7.97
CA THR A 226 21.82 20.65 -8.70
C THR A 226 22.41 19.31 -9.18
N VAL A 227 22.44 18.30 -8.31
CA VAL A 227 22.92 16.95 -8.67
C VAL A 227 21.97 16.28 -9.67
N GLY A 228 20.66 16.40 -9.46
CA GLY A 228 19.64 15.83 -10.35
C GLY A 228 19.75 16.37 -11.76
N LEU A 229 19.82 17.70 -11.92
CA LEU A 229 19.93 18.34 -13.22
C LEU A 229 21.18 17.93 -14.01
N GLN A 230 22.30 17.62 -13.34
CA GLN A 230 23.51 17.11 -14.00
C GLN A 230 23.31 15.73 -14.63
N ASN A 231 22.40 14.92 -14.13
CA ASN A 231 22.15 13.58 -14.61
C ASN A 231 21.07 13.52 -15.73
N LEU A 232 20.21 14.55 -15.83
CA LEU A 232 19.11 14.56 -16.79
C LEU A 232 19.53 14.51 -18.26
N PRO A 233 20.63 15.17 -18.72
CA PRO A 233 21.04 15.06 -20.12
C PRO A 233 21.31 13.62 -20.57
N ASN A 234 21.90 12.81 -19.72
CA ASN A 234 22.11 11.39 -20.02
C ASN A 234 20.80 10.62 -20.11
N LEU A 235 19.86 10.89 -19.20
CA LEU A 235 18.52 10.29 -19.22
C LEU A 235 17.75 10.68 -20.49
N LEU A 236 17.73 11.96 -20.86
CA LEU A 236 16.99 12.44 -22.02
C LEU A 236 17.56 11.90 -23.34
N ASN A 237 18.87 11.71 -23.42
CA ASN A 237 19.53 11.15 -24.60
C ASN A 237 19.42 9.62 -24.70
N ASN A 238 19.33 8.93 -23.56
CA ASN A 238 19.31 7.45 -23.48
C ASN A 238 18.21 6.97 -22.52
N PRO A 239 16.93 7.27 -22.77
CA PRO A 239 15.84 6.94 -21.84
C PRO A 239 15.51 5.45 -21.78
N GLU A 240 15.87 4.70 -22.82
CA GLU A 240 15.40 3.32 -23.01
C GLU A 240 15.79 2.40 -21.84
N LYS A 241 17.00 2.58 -21.30
CA LYS A 241 17.42 1.78 -20.12
C LYS A 241 16.54 2.01 -18.90
N ALA A 242 16.16 3.26 -18.63
CA ALA A 242 15.33 3.61 -17.47
C ALA A 242 13.87 3.17 -17.69
N LEU A 243 13.35 3.37 -18.90
CA LEU A 243 12.00 2.90 -19.27
C LEU A 243 11.90 1.38 -19.22
N GLN A 244 12.91 0.68 -19.70
CA GLN A 244 12.94 -0.78 -19.63
C GLN A 244 13.04 -1.28 -18.20
N ALA A 245 13.85 -0.65 -17.34
CA ALA A 245 13.93 -1.01 -15.93
C ALA A 245 12.58 -0.85 -15.20
N ASN A 246 11.81 0.21 -15.51
CA ASN A 246 10.44 0.37 -15.00
C ASN A 246 9.53 -0.76 -15.50
N ALA A 247 9.57 -1.07 -16.80
CA ALA A 247 8.78 -2.13 -17.40
C ALA A 247 9.10 -3.51 -16.78
N GLU A 248 10.39 -3.84 -16.65
CA GLU A 248 10.86 -5.09 -16.05
C GLU A 248 10.45 -5.23 -14.59
N ARG A 249 10.47 -4.14 -13.82
CA ARG A 249 10.01 -4.12 -12.43
C ARG A 249 8.51 -4.47 -12.35
N TRP A 250 7.67 -3.82 -13.16
CA TRP A 250 6.24 -4.09 -13.19
C TRP A 250 5.91 -5.50 -13.71
N GLU A 251 6.56 -5.96 -14.78
CA GLU A 251 6.41 -7.34 -15.26
C GLU A 251 6.85 -8.37 -14.21
N GLY A 252 7.89 -8.03 -13.43
CA GLY A 252 8.34 -8.81 -12.28
C GLY A 252 7.28 -8.91 -11.19
N TYR A 253 6.63 -7.81 -10.83
CA TYR A 253 5.52 -7.79 -9.88
C TYR A 253 4.35 -8.66 -10.36
N LEU A 254 3.89 -8.43 -11.60
CA LEU A 254 2.76 -9.17 -12.17
C LEU A 254 3.06 -10.67 -12.29
N THR A 255 4.28 -11.04 -12.61
CA THR A 255 4.67 -12.45 -12.71
C THR A 255 4.59 -13.17 -11.36
N LYS A 256 4.89 -12.47 -10.27
CA LYS A 256 4.84 -13.05 -8.91
C LYS A 256 3.43 -13.19 -8.34
N ILE A 257 2.50 -12.29 -8.74
CA ILE A 257 1.16 -12.24 -8.14
C ILE A 257 0.08 -12.92 -8.98
N LEU A 258 0.24 -12.97 -10.30
CA LEU A 258 -0.75 -13.56 -11.18
C LEU A 258 -0.74 -15.09 -11.08
N ARG A 259 -1.90 -15.67 -10.88
CA ARG A 259 -2.09 -17.11 -10.72
C ARG A 259 -2.65 -17.72 -11.99
N THR A 260 -2.20 -18.92 -12.32
CA THR A 260 -2.68 -19.66 -13.51
C THR A 260 -3.99 -20.42 -13.25
N ASP A 261 -4.36 -20.59 -12.00
CA ASP A 261 -5.55 -21.34 -11.53
C ASP A 261 -6.74 -20.42 -11.20
N MET A 262 -6.61 -19.11 -11.39
CA MET A 262 -7.68 -18.14 -11.17
C MET A 262 -8.29 -17.69 -12.51
N LYS A 263 -9.55 -17.25 -12.46
CA LYS A 263 -10.19 -16.64 -13.63
C LYS A 263 -9.57 -15.27 -13.92
N PRO A 264 -9.41 -14.88 -15.20
CA PRO A 264 -8.79 -13.59 -15.58
C PRO A 264 -9.45 -12.35 -14.96
N GLU A 265 -10.75 -12.41 -14.66
CA GLU A 265 -11.48 -11.31 -14.01
C GLU A 265 -10.96 -11.02 -12.59
N TYR A 266 -10.42 -12.03 -11.89
CA TYR A 266 -9.82 -11.87 -10.55
C TYR A 266 -8.35 -11.43 -10.61
N ASP A 267 -7.65 -11.70 -11.73
CA ASP A 267 -6.30 -11.18 -11.96
C ASP A 267 -6.28 -9.64 -11.85
N ARG A 268 -7.33 -8.98 -12.36
CA ARG A 268 -7.47 -7.52 -12.26
C ARG A 268 -7.50 -7.04 -10.82
N ILE A 269 -8.10 -7.78 -9.88
CA ILE A 269 -8.14 -7.44 -8.45
C ILE A 269 -6.72 -7.43 -7.88
N ALA A 270 -5.94 -8.47 -8.14
CA ALA A 270 -4.56 -8.58 -7.68
C ALA A 270 -3.67 -7.47 -8.27
N VAL A 271 -3.80 -7.20 -9.58
CA VAL A 271 -3.04 -6.11 -10.23
C VAL A 271 -3.42 -4.75 -9.67
N LYS A 272 -4.70 -4.49 -9.42
CA LYS A 272 -5.18 -3.27 -8.77
C LYS A 272 -4.63 -3.13 -7.33
N ALA A 273 -4.58 -4.23 -6.59
CA ALA A 273 -4.03 -4.23 -5.23
C ALA A 273 -2.55 -3.86 -5.24
N VAL A 274 -1.73 -4.47 -6.11
CA VAL A 274 -0.32 -4.09 -6.28
C VAL A 274 -0.19 -2.64 -6.74
N THR A 275 -1.00 -2.20 -7.71
CA THR A 275 -0.96 -0.82 -8.20
C THR A 275 -1.26 0.16 -7.06
N THR A 276 -2.23 -0.15 -6.19
CA THR A 276 -2.56 0.69 -5.03
C THR A 276 -1.39 0.75 -4.03
N LEU A 277 -0.78 -0.39 -3.68
CA LEU A 277 0.37 -0.43 -2.77
C LEU A 277 1.56 0.36 -3.31
N ILE A 278 1.89 0.20 -4.60
CA ILE A 278 2.99 0.94 -5.23
C ILE A 278 2.67 2.42 -5.37
N SER A 279 1.42 2.81 -5.63
CA SER A 279 1.01 4.22 -5.62
C SER A 279 1.09 4.86 -4.23
N ASN A 280 1.08 4.06 -3.17
CA ASN A 280 1.23 4.51 -1.78
C ASN A 280 2.66 4.35 -1.23
N TRP A 281 3.58 3.79 -1.98
CA TRP A 281 4.99 3.74 -1.62
C TRP A 281 5.63 5.14 -1.62
N ARG A 282 6.40 5.45 -0.56
CA ARG A 282 7.16 6.69 -0.39
C ARG A 282 8.60 6.39 0.00
N THR A 283 9.55 7.02 -0.68
CA THR A 283 10.96 7.01 -0.29
C THR A 283 11.19 7.80 0.99
N HIS A 284 12.31 7.54 1.66
CA HIS A 284 12.73 8.28 2.85
C HIS A 284 12.71 9.80 2.62
N ARG A 285 12.23 10.55 3.63
CA ARG A 285 12.17 12.01 3.59
C ARG A 285 11.98 12.58 4.99
N GLY A 286 12.80 13.57 5.38
CA GLY A 286 12.72 14.19 6.72
C GLY A 286 12.84 13.15 7.83
N GLY A 287 11.82 13.06 8.69
CA GLY A 287 11.74 12.09 9.79
C GLY A 287 11.49 10.64 9.35
N LEU A 288 11.06 10.39 8.11
CA LEU A 288 10.94 9.02 7.60
C LEU A 288 12.31 8.56 7.10
N LEU A 289 13.03 7.79 7.94
CA LEU A 289 14.42 7.40 7.70
C LEU A 289 14.55 6.24 6.71
N HIS A 290 13.53 5.39 6.63
CA HIS A 290 13.38 4.35 5.61
C HIS A 290 12.18 4.64 4.73
N GLU A 291 12.14 3.99 3.58
CA GLU A 291 10.97 4.00 2.70
C GLU A 291 9.85 3.13 3.28
N GLY A 292 8.61 3.46 2.92
CA GLY A 292 7.45 2.74 3.40
C GLY A 292 6.20 3.04 2.59
N ILE A 293 5.08 2.50 3.01
CA ILE A 293 3.79 2.64 2.36
C ILE A 293 2.86 3.43 3.27
N VAL A 294 2.22 4.47 2.73
CA VAL A 294 1.17 5.23 3.41
C VAL A 294 -0.19 4.53 3.28
N PRO A 295 -1.15 4.75 4.21
CA PRO A 295 -2.49 4.18 4.11
C PRO A 295 -3.22 4.56 2.83
N SER A 296 -3.18 5.83 2.43
CA SER A 296 -3.79 6.33 1.20
C SER A 296 -3.19 7.67 0.76
N HIS A 297 -2.72 7.75 -0.48
CA HIS A 297 -2.25 9.01 -1.04
C HIS A 297 -3.37 10.00 -1.34
N ALA A 298 -4.63 9.57 -1.35
CA ALA A 298 -5.78 10.41 -1.67
C ALA A 298 -6.37 11.14 -0.45
N VAL A 299 -5.83 10.89 0.75
CA VAL A 299 -6.29 11.51 2.01
C VAL A 299 -5.11 12.19 2.68
N GLY A 300 -5.22 13.48 2.89
CA GLY A 300 -4.09 14.32 3.23
C GLY A 300 -3.47 14.08 4.62
N TYR A 301 -4.18 13.50 5.57
CA TYR A 301 -3.58 13.12 6.85
C TYR A 301 -2.92 11.72 6.80
N PHE A 302 -3.21 10.90 5.79
CA PHE A 302 -2.60 9.58 5.58
C PHE A 302 -1.27 9.64 4.84
N VAL A 303 -0.41 10.59 5.19
CA VAL A 303 0.92 10.78 4.58
C VAL A 303 2.08 10.33 5.47
N GLY A 304 1.77 9.72 6.62
CA GLY A 304 2.71 9.06 7.53
C GLY A 304 2.64 7.54 7.42
N PHE A 305 3.38 6.86 8.28
CA PHE A 305 3.34 5.40 8.41
C PHE A 305 2.74 5.04 9.77
N TRP A 306 1.70 4.21 9.77
CA TRP A 306 1.06 3.65 10.96
C TRP A 306 1.56 2.25 11.22
N ALA A 307 1.80 1.91 12.49
CA ALA A 307 2.45 0.66 12.86
C ALA A 307 1.71 -0.58 12.34
N TRP A 308 0.47 -0.81 12.77
CA TRP A 308 -0.20 -2.04 12.37
C TRP A 308 -0.64 -2.09 10.90
N ASP A 309 -0.85 -0.94 10.27
CA ASP A 309 -0.97 -0.79 8.81
C ASP A 309 0.28 -1.31 8.12
N THR A 310 1.44 -0.86 8.59
CA THR A 310 2.75 -1.26 8.09
C THR A 310 2.96 -2.77 8.17
N TRP A 311 2.51 -3.43 9.24
CA TRP A 311 2.61 -4.89 9.34
C TRP A 311 1.83 -5.58 8.23
N ARG A 312 0.61 -5.12 7.95
CA ARG A 312 -0.24 -5.64 6.87
C ARG A 312 0.33 -5.34 5.49
N PHE A 313 0.80 -4.11 5.28
CA PHE A 313 1.43 -3.73 4.01
C PHE A 313 2.64 -4.59 3.72
N SER A 314 3.47 -4.84 4.73
CA SER A 314 4.66 -5.67 4.59
C SER A 314 4.33 -7.12 4.28
N ALA A 315 3.32 -7.70 4.94
CA ALA A 315 2.87 -9.05 4.65
C ALA A 315 2.36 -9.20 3.20
N GLY A 316 1.57 -8.24 2.71
CA GLY A 316 1.12 -8.22 1.32
C GLY A 316 2.25 -7.98 0.32
N THR A 317 3.11 -7.00 0.59
CA THR A 317 4.20 -6.58 -0.30
C THR A 317 5.32 -7.63 -0.39
N ALA A 318 5.55 -8.43 0.66
CA ALA A 318 6.51 -9.53 0.67
C ALA A 318 6.36 -10.50 -0.52
N LYS A 319 5.15 -10.65 -1.03
CA LYS A 319 4.83 -11.53 -2.17
C LYS A 319 5.45 -11.07 -3.49
N PHE A 320 5.68 -9.77 -3.67
CA PHE A 320 6.16 -9.22 -4.95
C PHE A 320 7.38 -8.29 -4.82
N ASP A 321 7.51 -7.55 -3.71
CA ASP A 321 8.64 -6.67 -3.42
C ASP A 321 9.10 -6.81 -1.95
N PRO A 322 9.85 -7.87 -1.62
CA PRO A 322 10.27 -8.13 -0.24
C PRO A 322 11.23 -7.09 0.32
N GLU A 323 11.99 -6.36 -0.51
CA GLU A 323 12.88 -5.31 -0.01
C GLU A 323 12.08 -4.10 0.48
N LEU A 324 11.04 -3.69 -0.25
CA LEU A 324 10.10 -2.68 0.21
C LEU A 324 9.39 -3.13 1.50
N ALA A 325 9.01 -4.40 1.60
CA ALA A 325 8.40 -4.96 2.80
C ALA A 325 9.32 -4.87 4.03
N LYS A 326 10.62 -5.16 3.88
CA LYS A 326 11.63 -5.02 4.94
C LYS A 326 11.81 -3.58 5.38
N ASN A 327 11.91 -2.65 4.42
CA ASN A 327 12.10 -1.23 4.71
C ASN A 327 10.88 -0.61 5.40
N ASN A 328 9.68 -1.06 5.05
CA ASN A 328 8.44 -0.73 5.75
C ASN A 328 8.53 -1.07 7.25
N ILE A 329 9.00 -2.29 7.58
CA ILE A 329 9.21 -2.71 8.98
C ILE A 329 10.25 -1.82 9.65
N ARG A 330 11.44 -1.64 9.03
CA ARG A 330 12.53 -0.81 9.59
C ARG A 330 12.06 0.60 9.92
N ALA A 331 11.25 1.21 9.04
CA ALA A 331 10.74 2.57 9.23
C ALA A 331 10.03 2.76 10.58
N MET A 332 9.18 1.82 11.00
CA MET A 332 8.50 1.92 12.28
C MET A 332 9.44 1.71 13.47
N PHE A 333 10.44 0.83 13.31
CA PHE A 333 11.42 0.56 14.37
C PHE A 333 12.49 1.64 14.50
N ASP A 334 12.63 2.56 13.54
CA ASP A 334 13.47 3.75 13.69
C ASP A 334 13.06 4.61 14.91
N TYR A 335 11.79 4.51 15.33
CA TYR A 335 11.21 5.26 16.44
C TYR A 335 10.78 4.38 17.62
N GLN A 336 11.28 3.13 17.67
CA GLN A 336 11.04 2.29 18.85
C GLN A 336 11.56 2.97 20.11
N GLN A 337 10.71 3.06 21.14
CA GLN A 337 11.07 3.68 22.40
C GLN A 337 12.05 2.80 23.22
N PRO A 338 12.82 3.39 24.15
CA PRO A 338 13.80 2.64 24.95
C PRO A 338 13.21 1.49 25.77
N ASP A 339 11.93 1.56 26.14
CA ASP A 339 11.20 0.50 26.85
C ASP A 339 10.67 -0.61 25.95
N GLY A 340 10.80 -0.44 24.62
CA GLY A 340 10.36 -1.39 23.61
C GLY A 340 9.08 -1.03 22.86
N MET A 341 8.37 0.04 23.25
CA MET A 341 7.17 0.49 22.57
C MET A 341 7.44 0.84 21.10
N VAL A 342 6.62 0.37 20.18
CA VAL A 342 6.52 0.91 18.84
C VAL A 342 5.37 1.92 18.82
N ILE A 343 5.64 3.16 18.43
CA ILE A 343 4.64 4.24 18.45
C ILE A 343 3.60 4.06 17.34
N ASP A 344 2.44 4.67 17.51
CA ASP A 344 1.29 4.58 16.61
C ASP A 344 1.65 4.94 15.17
N CYS A 345 2.12 6.16 14.95
CA CYS A 345 2.47 6.61 13.61
C CYS A 345 3.64 7.60 13.58
N ILE A 346 4.31 7.66 12.42
CA ILE A 346 5.47 8.50 12.15
C ILE A 346 5.27 9.32 10.88
N TYR A 347 5.88 10.51 10.84
CA TYR A 347 5.71 11.47 9.76
C TYR A 347 7.05 12.03 9.27
N THR A 348 7.00 12.75 8.14
CA THR A 348 8.16 13.51 7.61
C THR A 348 8.67 14.58 8.60
N ASP A 349 7.80 15.13 9.42
CA ASP A 349 8.14 15.96 10.57
C ASP A 349 8.01 15.13 11.86
N PRO A 350 9.11 14.80 12.55
CA PRO A 350 9.05 13.99 13.77
C PRO A 350 8.23 14.61 14.91
N SER A 351 7.99 15.93 14.89
CA SER A 351 7.16 16.59 15.90
C SER A 351 5.66 16.20 15.79
N GLU A 352 5.26 15.61 14.66
CA GLU A 352 3.91 15.12 14.43
C GLU A 352 3.75 13.63 14.78
N ASN A 353 4.83 12.94 15.16
CA ASN A 353 4.78 11.53 15.53
C ASN A 353 3.84 11.32 16.71
N ASN A 354 2.99 10.29 16.65
CA ASN A 354 2.08 9.94 17.74
C ASN A 354 2.64 8.82 18.60
N ALA A 355 2.98 9.14 19.86
CA ALA A 355 3.42 8.19 20.87
C ALA A 355 2.41 8.08 22.04
N ARG A 356 1.15 8.52 21.85
CA ARG A 356 0.09 8.41 22.85
C ARG A 356 -0.37 6.96 23.04
N ASP A 357 -0.16 6.16 22.02
CA ASP A 357 -0.56 4.75 21.93
C ASP A 357 0.40 3.98 21.04
N SER A 358 0.29 2.67 21.08
CA SER A 358 0.88 1.75 20.13
C SER A 358 -0.18 1.25 19.13
N LYS A 359 0.06 0.12 18.49
CA LYS A 359 -0.92 -0.58 17.62
C LYS A 359 -0.83 -2.08 17.85
N PRO A 360 -1.87 -2.85 17.47
CA PRO A 360 -1.89 -4.29 17.68
C PRO A 360 -0.63 -4.99 17.18
N PRO A 361 -0.03 -5.93 17.97
CA PRO A 361 1.24 -6.54 17.66
C PRO A 361 1.09 -7.65 16.61
N LEU A 362 1.37 -7.34 15.36
CA LEU A 362 1.34 -8.24 14.21
C LEU A 362 2.67 -8.26 13.43
N VAL A 363 3.71 -7.69 14.01
CA VAL A 363 4.96 -7.50 13.28
C VAL A 363 5.72 -8.81 13.05
N CYS A 364 5.69 -9.74 13.99
CA CYS A 364 6.32 -11.05 13.76
C CYS A 364 5.64 -11.83 12.64
N TRP A 365 4.31 -11.70 12.48
CA TRP A 365 3.63 -12.25 11.31
C TRP A 365 4.14 -11.64 10.01
N ALA A 366 4.30 -10.32 9.94
CA ALA A 366 4.84 -9.65 8.75
C ALA A 366 6.28 -10.10 8.45
N VAL A 367 7.13 -10.23 9.48
CA VAL A 367 8.51 -10.74 9.34
C VAL A 367 8.50 -12.21 8.90
N ASP A 368 7.56 -13.02 9.37
CA ASP A 368 7.42 -14.43 8.96
C ASP A 368 6.97 -14.58 7.50
N GLU A 369 6.08 -13.71 7.03
CA GLU A 369 5.69 -13.62 5.62
C GLU A 369 6.90 -13.23 4.75
N ILE A 370 7.69 -12.23 5.15
CA ILE A 370 8.93 -11.87 4.46
C ILE A 370 9.90 -13.04 4.42
N PHE A 371 10.12 -13.70 5.56
CA PHE A 371 10.99 -14.88 5.64
C PHE A 371 10.50 -16.03 4.76
N THR A 372 9.21 -16.27 4.74
CA THR A 372 8.58 -17.34 3.92
C THR A 372 8.84 -17.12 2.43
N HIS A 373 8.81 -15.87 1.96
CA HIS A 373 9.03 -15.54 0.54
C HIS A 373 10.51 -15.41 0.16
N THR A 374 11.41 -15.17 1.13
CA THR A 374 12.83 -14.87 0.84
C THR A 374 13.83 -15.86 1.40
N GLY A 375 13.49 -16.53 2.50
CA GLY A 375 14.45 -17.32 3.28
C GLY A 375 15.50 -16.47 4.00
N ASP A 376 15.32 -15.12 4.11
CA ASP A 376 16.31 -14.20 4.63
C ASP A 376 16.41 -14.24 6.16
N THR A 377 17.31 -15.09 6.65
CA THR A 377 17.63 -15.21 8.08
C THR A 377 18.39 -13.99 8.61
N ALA A 378 19.09 -13.23 7.75
CA ALA A 378 19.81 -12.04 8.19
C ALA A 378 18.84 -10.94 8.61
N PHE A 379 17.74 -10.74 7.86
CA PHE A 379 16.68 -9.81 8.25
C PHE A 379 15.98 -10.25 9.54
N VAL A 380 15.69 -11.54 9.71
CA VAL A 380 15.16 -12.06 10.98
C VAL A 380 16.11 -11.78 12.14
N SER A 381 17.41 -11.99 11.95
CA SER A 381 18.43 -11.71 12.96
C SER A 381 18.55 -10.22 13.31
N GLU A 382 18.43 -9.35 12.30
CA GLU A 382 18.41 -7.89 12.46
C GLU A 382 17.25 -7.46 13.37
N MET A 383 16.04 -7.96 13.09
CA MET A 383 14.82 -7.49 13.74
C MET A 383 14.55 -8.17 15.09
N TYR A 384 15.03 -9.38 15.33
CA TYR A 384 14.67 -10.19 16.48
C TYR A 384 14.78 -9.49 17.84
N PRO A 385 15.88 -8.75 18.18
CA PRO A 385 15.97 -8.05 19.46
C PRO A 385 14.86 -7.01 19.66
N GLN A 386 14.53 -6.27 18.60
CA GLN A 386 13.52 -5.22 18.62
C GLN A 386 12.11 -5.80 18.72
N LEU A 387 11.83 -6.89 17.99
CA LEU A 387 10.57 -7.64 18.08
C LEU A 387 10.34 -8.18 19.49
N LEU A 388 11.38 -8.76 20.10
CA LEU A 388 11.32 -9.29 21.45
C LEU A 388 11.09 -8.19 22.49
N ALA A 389 11.71 -7.01 22.31
CA ALA A 389 11.49 -5.84 23.17
C ALA A 389 10.03 -5.35 23.09
N TYR A 390 9.49 -5.24 21.88
CA TYR A 390 8.08 -4.83 21.66
C TYR A 390 7.10 -5.83 22.27
N TYR A 391 7.34 -7.13 22.09
CA TYR A 391 6.52 -8.18 22.71
C TYR A 391 6.51 -8.08 24.25
N LYS A 392 7.67 -7.88 24.88
CA LYS A 392 7.80 -7.72 26.34
C LYS A 392 7.10 -6.48 26.86
N TRP A 393 7.14 -5.38 26.08
CA TRP A 393 6.50 -4.11 26.42
C TRP A 393 4.99 -4.28 26.73
N TRP A 394 4.27 -5.11 25.95
CA TRP A 394 2.84 -5.36 26.18
C TRP A 394 2.57 -5.88 27.60
N TYR A 395 3.29 -6.88 28.05
CA TYR A 395 3.11 -7.43 29.40
C TYR A 395 3.63 -6.51 30.52
N GLN A 396 4.51 -5.57 30.23
CA GLN A 396 5.02 -4.60 31.20
C GLN A 396 4.08 -3.40 31.36
N LYS A 397 3.36 -3.02 30.32
CA LYS A 397 2.59 -1.77 30.26
C LYS A 397 1.07 -1.99 30.14
N ARG A 398 0.63 -3.18 29.72
CA ARG A 398 -0.74 -3.48 29.30
C ARG A 398 -1.32 -4.74 29.95
N ASP A 399 -0.76 -5.22 31.06
CA ASP A 399 -1.29 -6.33 31.88
C ASP A 399 -1.54 -5.79 33.28
N HIS A 400 -2.72 -5.19 33.49
CA HIS A 400 -3.06 -4.41 34.69
C HIS A 400 -3.05 -5.26 35.97
N ASN A 401 -3.54 -6.49 35.89
CA ASN A 401 -3.71 -7.39 37.03
C ASN A 401 -2.63 -8.50 37.09
N HIS A 402 -1.65 -8.48 36.18
CA HIS A 402 -0.55 -9.45 36.07
C HIS A 402 -0.99 -10.90 35.89
N ASN A 403 -2.14 -11.13 35.26
CA ASN A 403 -2.64 -12.48 35.00
C ASN A 403 -2.12 -13.05 33.66
N GLY A 404 -1.44 -12.24 32.86
CA GLY A 404 -0.89 -12.57 31.55
C GLY A 404 -1.87 -12.39 30.39
N MET A 405 -3.00 -11.70 30.64
CA MET A 405 -3.92 -11.24 29.61
C MET A 405 -3.84 -9.72 29.55
N CYS A 406 -3.52 -9.19 28.37
CA CYS A 406 -3.31 -7.77 28.16
C CYS A 406 -4.60 -7.04 27.78
N GLU A 407 -4.65 -5.76 28.11
CA GLU A 407 -5.67 -4.79 27.72
C GLU A 407 -5.10 -3.79 26.71
N TYR A 408 -5.94 -3.21 25.85
CA TYR A 408 -5.56 -2.01 25.13
C TYR A 408 -5.46 -0.79 26.06
N GLY A 409 -4.57 0.14 25.75
CA GLY A 409 -4.31 1.23 26.64
C GLY A 409 -3.74 2.49 25.95
N ALA A 410 -3.21 3.39 26.77
CA ALA A 410 -2.63 4.64 26.30
C ALA A 410 -1.47 5.09 27.21
N THR A 411 -0.59 5.92 26.68
CA THR A 411 0.46 6.55 27.49
C THR A 411 -0.04 7.77 28.24
N ASP A 412 -1.07 8.44 27.71
CA ASP A 412 -1.67 9.66 28.29
C ASP A 412 -2.93 9.38 29.13
N GLY A 413 -3.33 8.13 29.27
CA GLY A 413 -4.48 7.70 30.08
C GLY A 413 -5.84 8.02 29.46
N THR A 414 -5.92 8.39 28.18
CA THR A 414 -7.18 8.69 27.52
C THR A 414 -7.81 7.44 26.87
N LEU A 415 -9.12 7.30 26.97
CA LEU A 415 -9.87 6.22 26.33
C LEU A 415 -9.79 6.35 24.79
N GLU A 416 -9.71 7.55 24.26
CA GLU A 416 -9.56 7.80 22.84
C GLU A 416 -8.28 7.17 22.29
N ALA A 417 -7.13 7.41 22.92
CA ALA A 417 -5.86 6.83 22.49
C ALA A 417 -5.83 5.31 22.71
N ALA A 418 -6.45 4.81 23.80
CA ALA A 418 -6.58 3.37 24.03
C ALA A 418 -7.45 2.68 22.95
N ALA A 419 -8.52 3.34 22.48
CA ALA A 419 -9.30 2.86 21.36
C ALA A 419 -8.49 2.87 20.04
N TRP A 420 -7.66 3.89 19.82
CA TRP A 420 -6.73 3.93 18.68
C TRP A 420 -5.66 2.82 18.77
N GLU A 421 -5.18 2.49 19.99
CA GLU A 421 -4.24 1.37 20.18
C GLU A 421 -4.82 0.04 19.71
N SER A 422 -6.15 -0.15 19.85
CA SER A 422 -6.84 -1.33 19.31
C SER A 422 -6.94 -1.34 17.78
N GLY A 423 -6.80 -0.16 17.14
CA GLY A 423 -7.09 0.07 15.73
C GLY A 423 -8.58 0.02 15.37
N MET A 424 -9.44 -0.37 16.30
CA MET A 424 -10.90 -0.43 16.13
C MET A 424 -11.58 0.75 16.85
N ASP A 425 -11.23 1.98 16.45
CA ASP A 425 -11.40 3.27 17.13
C ASP A 425 -12.75 3.49 17.83
N ASN A 426 -13.83 2.95 17.30
CA ASN A 426 -15.17 3.12 17.85
C ASN A 426 -15.95 1.80 17.98
N ALA A 427 -15.26 0.69 18.18
CA ALA A 427 -15.88 -0.62 18.35
C ALA A 427 -16.86 -0.61 19.55
N ILE A 428 -18.01 -1.27 19.38
CA ILE A 428 -19.10 -1.30 20.38
C ILE A 428 -18.62 -1.85 21.71
N ARG A 429 -17.71 -2.82 21.71
CA ARG A 429 -17.14 -3.43 22.91
C ARG A 429 -16.45 -2.45 23.86
N PHE A 430 -16.09 -1.26 23.38
CA PHE A 430 -15.45 -0.19 24.16
C PHE A 430 -16.41 0.91 24.66
N ASP A 431 -17.70 0.83 24.35
CA ASP A 431 -18.66 1.88 24.69
C ASP A 431 -18.70 2.20 26.20
N ASP A 432 -18.50 1.17 27.05
CA ASP A 432 -18.57 1.30 28.51
C ASP A 432 -17.18 1.15 29.17
N ALA A 433 -16.07 1.15 28.39
CA ALA A 433 -14.73 0.98 28.92
C ALA A 433 -14.27 2.21 29.72
N MET A 434 -13.50 1.95 30.77
CA MET A 434 -12.85 2.97 31.58
C MET A 434 -11.33 2.75 31.64
N MET A 435 -10.58 3.83 31.86
CA MET A 435 -9.13 3.75 31.96
C MET A 435 -8.68 3.48 33.41
N LEU A 436 -7.74 2.55 33.55
CA LEU A 436 -7.08 2.19 34.81
C LEU A 436 -5.59 2.49 34.70
N LYS A 437 -5.03 3.03 35.78
CA LYS A 437 -3.58 3.24 35.88
C LYS A 437 -2.88 1.94 36.24
N ASN A 438 -1.83 1.59 35.48
CA ASN A 438 -1.00 0.41 35.74
C ASN A 438 0.23 0.78 36.56
N ASP A 439 0.88 -0.19 37.19
CA ASP A 439 2.14 -0.02 37.94
C ASP A 439 3.39 -0.02 37.05
N GLY A 440 3.24 -0.27 35.74
CA GLY A 440 4.33 -0.28 34.74
C GLY A 440 4.98 1.07 34.43
N GLY A 441 4.59 2.15 35.11
CA GLY A 441 5.15 3.50 34.95
C GLY A 441 4.10 4.61 34.86
N GLU A 442 4.57 5.86 34.73
CA GLU A 442 3.68 7.02 34.62
C GLU A 442 2.87 7.04 33.31
N ASP A 443 3.35 6.39 32.29
CA ASP A 443 2.80 6.26 30.94
C ASP A 443 2.06 4.93 30.72
N ALA A 444 1.79 4.17 31.78
CA ALA A 444 1.11 2.86 31.70
C ALA A 444 -0.35 2.97 32.12
N TRP A 445 -1.26 2.94 31.17
CA TRP A 445 -2.71 2.93 31.37
C TRP A 445 -3.35 1.87 30.49
N SER A 446 -4.37 1.18 30.99
CA SER A 446 -5.15 0.19 30.26
C SER A 446 -6.65 0.45 30.39
N MET A 447 -7.45 -0.05 29.44
CA MET A 447 -8.87 -0.21 29.61
C MET A 447 -9.16 -1.20 30.74
N ASP A 448 -10.34 -1.12 31.38
CA ASP A 448 -10.82 -2.05 32.41
C ASP A 448 -11.36 -3.37 31.83
N GLN A 449 -10.83 -3.76 30.67
CA GLN A 449 -11.21 -5.00 29.96
C GLN A 449 -10.04 -5.59 29.18
N GLU A 450 -9.89 -6.90 29.29
CA GLU A 450 -8.95 -7.71 28.53
C GLU A 450 -9.52 -8.02 27.15
N SER A 451 -8.72 -7.85 26.09
CA SER A 451 -9.19 -7.95 24.71
C SER A 451 -8.75 -9.25 24.04
N VAL A 452 -9.70 -9.99 23.48
CA VAL A 452 -9.46 -11.32 22.91
C VAL A 452 -8.53 -11.27 21.69
N ASP A 453 -8.70 -10.30 20.81
CA ASP A 453 -7.87 -10.11 19.63
C ASP A 453 -6.41 -9.77 20.00
N LEU A 454 -6.20 -8.86 20.94
CA LEU A 454 -4.87 -8.51 21.44
C LEU A 454 -4.12 -9.74 21.96
N ASN A 455 -4.77 -10.53 22.80
CA ASN A 455 -4.15 -11.71 23.40
C ASN A 455 -3.95 -12.85 22.38
N ALA A 456 -4.81 -12.94 21.38
CA ALA A 456 -4.61 -13.86 20.26
C ALA A 456 -3.43 -13.42 19.36
N TYR A 457 -3.26 -12.12 19.13
CA TYR A 457 -2.07 -11.59 18.44
C TYR A 457 -0.80 -11.86 19.23
N LEU A 458 -0.79 -11.60 20.54
CA LEU A 458 0.37 -11.88 21.40
C LEU A 458 0.71 -13.37 21.44
N ALA A 459 -0.28 -14.25 21.40
CA ALA A 459 -0.04 -15.69 21.30
C ALA A 459 0.62 -16.09 19.97
N LEU A 460 0.23 -15.47 18.86
CA LEU A 460 0.87 -15.65 17.56
C LEU A 460 2.31 -15.10 17.58
N GLU A 461 2.51 -13.88 18.07
CA GLU A 461 3.83 -13.26 18.21
C GLU A 461 4.78 -14.14 19.04
N CYS A 462 4.31 -14.68 20.17
CA CYS A 462 5.07 -15.64 20.99
C CYS A 462 5.50 -16.88 20.21
N LYS A 463 4.57 -17.49 19.46
CA LYS A 463 4.84 -18.66 18.62
C LYS A 463 5.91 -18.35 17.57
N LEU A 464 5.82 -17.17 16.92
CA LEU A 464 6.75 -16.77 15.87
C LEU A 464 8.11 -16.34 16.43
N LEU A 465 8.16 -15.64 17.57
CA LEU A 465 9.42 -15.34 18.26
C LEU A 465 10.17 -16.60 18.68
N LYS A 466 9.47 -17.65 19.15
CA LYS A 466 10.08 -18.96 19.41
C LYS A 466 10.62 -19.62 18.14
N LYS A 467 9.89 -19.54 17.02
CA LYS A 467 10.36 -19.99 15.71
C LYS A 467 11.64 -19.28 15.31
N PHE A 468 11.69 -17.95 15.44
CA PHE A 468 12.86 -17.13 15.12
C PHE A 468 14.04 -17.43 16.06
N ALA A 469 13.79 -17.56 17.36
CA ALA A 469 14.82 -17.97 18.31
C ALA A 469 15.47 -19.31 17.93
N GLY A 470 14.64 -20.29 17.57
CA GLY A 470 15.12 -21.58 17.06
C GLY A 470 15.91 -21.48 15.78
N LEU A 471 15.46 -20.64 14.82
CA LEU A 471 16.16 -20.37 13.56
C LEU A 471 17.53 -19.73 13.79
N LEU A 472 17.62 -18.81 14.76
CA LEU A 472 18.84 -18.06 15.08
C LEU A 472 19.73 -18.78 16.10
N ASN A 473 19.27 -19.91 16.64
CA ASN A 473 19.94 -20.66 17.70
C ASN A 473 20.23 -19.81 18.96
N VAL A 474 19.23 -19.02 19.37
CA VAL A 474 19.24 -18.20 20.60
C VAL A 474 18.13 -18.64 21.56
N SER A 475 18.22 -18.31 22.84
CA SER A 475 17.16 -18.59 23.81
C SER A 475 15.98 -17.61 23.63
N PHE A 476 14.76 -18.13 23.78
CA PHE A 476 13.58 -17.28 23.94
C PHE A 476 13.43 -16.94 25.42
N ASP A 477 13.53 -15.67 25.75
CA ASP A 477 13.43 -15.15 27.12
C ASP A 477 12.32 -14.09 27.18
N ALA A 478 11.07 -14.55 27.23
CA ALA A 478 9.88 -13.71 27.40
C ALA A 478 8.72 -14.52 27.96
N PRO A 479 7.67 -13.86 28.52
CA PRO A 479 6.45 -14.54 28.97
C PRO A 479 5.78 -15.34 27.87
N ASP A 480 5.13 -16.43 28.25
CA ASP A 480 4.30 -17.24 27.33
C ASP A 480 2.98 -17.63 28.01
N TYR A 481 1.92 -16.97 27.64
CA TYR A 481 0.57 -17.23 28.11
C TYR A 481 -0.35 -17.79 27.01
N SER A 482 0.20 -18.11 25.84
CA SER A 482 -0.55 -18.49 24.64
C SER A 482 -1.52 -19.66 24.85
N ASN A 483 -1.16 -20.60 25.74
CA ASN A 483 -1.98 -21.78 26.04
C ASN A 483 -3.24 -21.49 26.88
N LYS A 484 -3.36 -20.29 27.44
CA LYS A 484 -4.52 -19.89 28.27
C LYS A 484 -5.57 -19.13 27.46
N VAL A 485 -5.17 -18.46 26.39
CA VAL A 485 -5.97 -17.46 25.68
C VAL A 485 -7.31 -18.03 25.18
N ALA A 486 -7.26 -19.16 24.50
CA ALA A 486 -8.46 -19.74 23.90
C ALA A 486 -9.56 -20.07 24.93
N ASP A 487 -9.20 -20.77 26.00
CA ASP A 487 -10.18 -21.16 27.04
C ASP A 487 -10.61 -19.96 27.87
N TYR A 488 -9.73 -18.96 28.03
CA TYR A 488 -10.03 -17.78 28.84
C TYR A 488 -11.09 -16.90 28.18
N PHE A 489 -11.04 -16.70 26.87
CA PHE A 489 -11.94 -15.79 26.14
C PHE A 489 -13.14 -16.49 25.49
N PHE A 490 -13.23 -17.81 25.51
CA PHE A 490 -14.36 -18.55 24.94
C PHE A 490 -15.52 -18.66 25.92
N ASP A 491 -16.68 -18.12 25.56
CA ASP A 491 -17.92 -18.33 26.31
C ASP A 491 -18.59 -19.64 25.86
N PRO A 492 -18.62 -20.67 26.70
CA PRO A 492 -19.25 -21.95 26.37
C PRO A 492 -20.78 -21.88 26.29
N LYS A 493 -21.41 -20.83 26.82
CA LYS A 493 -22.86 -20.61 26.77
C LYS A 493 -23.30 -20.06 25.43
N LEU A 494 -22.57 -19.04 24.91
CA LEU A 494 -22.83 -18.41 23.63
C LEU A 494 -22.04 -19.04 22.48
N ASN A 495 -21.09 -19.95 22.81
CA ASN A 495 -20.19 -20.60 21.84
C ASN A 495 -19.46 -19.59 20.94
N PHE A 496 -18.90 -18.54 21.55
CA PHE A 496 -18.22 -17.48 20.83
C PHE A 496 -17.10 -16.87 21.68
N PHE A 497 -16.15 -16.17 21.06
CA PHE A 497 -15.08 -15.47 21.77
C PHE A 497 -15.51 -14.04 22.08
N PHE A 498 -15.19 -13.57 23.30
CA PHE A 498 -15.52 -12.22 23.78
C PHE A 498 -14.42 -11.65 24.66
N ASP A 499 -14.33 -10.33 24.72
CA ASP A 499 -13.54 -9.62 25.73
C ASP A 499 -14.08 -9.87 27.14
N ARG A 500 -13.23 -9.66 28.16
CA ARG A 500 -13.61 -9.86 29.57
C ARG A 500 -13.36 -8.60 30.40
N ARG A 501 -14.30 -8.28 31.29
CA ARG A 501 -14.14 -7.20 32.25
C ARG A 501 -13.19 -7.59 33.36
N LEU A 502 -12.26 -6.69 33.71
CA LEU A 502 -11.32 -6.91 34.82
C LEU A 502 -12.02 -7.03 36.18
N LYS A 503 -13.11 -6.28 36.38
CA LYS A 503 -13.81 -6.18 37.66
C LYS A 503 -14.31 -7.53 38.19
N ASP A 504 -14.87 -8.36 37.35
CA ASP A 504 -15.56 -9.61 37.76
C ASP A 504 -15.36 -10.78 36.80
N GLY A 505 -14.58 -10.58 35.75
CA GLY A 505 -14.32 -11.58 34.73
C GLY A 505 -15.51 -11.90 33.84
N SER A 506 -16.57 -11.09 33.83
CA SER A 506 -17.73 -11.29 32.97
C SER A 506 -17.40 -11.02 31.51
N PHE A 507 -18.05 -11.72 30.59
CA PHE A 507 -17.89 -11.50 29.16
C PHE A 507 -18.60 -10.21 28.72
N ILE A 508 -18.02 -9.52 27.75
CA ILE A 508 -18.65 -8.41 27.04
C ILE A 508 -19.35 -9.01 25.83
N GLU A 509 -20.60 -9.40 26.00
CA GLU A 509 -21.39 -10.19 25.04
C GLU A 509 -21.82 -9.40 23.80
N GLU A 510 -20.86 -8.69 23.16
CA GLU A 510 -21.02 -7.96 21.89
C GLU A 510 -20.31 -8.75 20.77
N PRO A 511 -21.02 -9.60 19.98
CA PRO A 511 -20.39 -10.48 19.00
C PRO A 511 -19.77 -9.67 17.85
N GLY A 512 -18.45 -9.53 17.83
CA GLY A 512 -17.70 -8.72 16.87
C GLY A 512 -16.58 -9.48 16.15
N CYS A 513 -15.88 -8.76 15.30
CA CYS A 513 -14.81 -9.28 14.45
C CYS A 513 -13.56 -9.71 15.24
N GLU A 514 -13.35 -9.22 16.44
CA GLU A 514 -12.28 -9.65 17.34
C GLU A 514 -12.28 -11.15 17.56
N ALA A 515 -13.45 -11.79 17.48
CA ALA A 515 -13.62 -13.24 17.62
C ALA A 515 -13.04 -14.06 16.43
N TYR A 516 -12.72 -13.44 15.30
CA TYR A 516 -12.09 -14.14 14.16
C TYR A 516 -10.60 -14.40 14.41
N THR A 517 -9.98 -13.57 15.24
CA THR A 517 -8.54 -13.60 15.51
C THR A 517 -8.07 -14.93 16.12
N PRO A 518 -8.75 -15.53 17.11
CA PRO A 518 -8.39 -16.86 17.62
C PRO A 518 -8.39 -17.96 16.55
N LEU A 519 -9.24 -17.85 15.54
CA LEU A 519 -9.29 -18.80 14.41
C LEU A 519 -8.10 -18.59 13.48
N TRP A 520 -7.80 -17.34 13.15
CA TRP A 520 -6.69 -17.00 12.26
C TRP A 520 -5.32 -17.34 12.86
N THR A 521 -5.11 -17.02 14.13
CA THR A 521 -3.87 -17.30 14.87
C THR A 521 -3.70 -18.78 15.22
N GLN A 522 -4.74 -19.61 15.02
CA GLN A 522 -4.77 -21.05 15.31
C GLN A 522 -4.61 -21.36 16.81
N ILE A 523 -5.08 -20.49 17.69
CA ILE A 523 -5.11 -20.77 19.13
C ILE A 523 -6.41 -21.45 19.57
N ALA A 524 -7.52 -21.25 18.85
CA ALA A 524 -8.79 -21.92 19.12
C ALA A 524 -8.65 -23.43 18.93
N THR A 525 -9.42 -24.21 19.68
CA THR A 525 -9.56 -25.65 19.43
C THR A 525 -10.53 -25.93 18.29
N GLN A 526 -10.42 -27.09 17.62
CA GLN A 526 -11.38 -27.49 16.59
C GLN A 526 -12.82 -27.47 17.13
N GLU A 527 -13.03 -27.96 18.36
CA GLU A 527 -14.34 -27.98 19.01
C GLU A 527 -14.93 -26.57 19.19
N GLN A 528 -14.11 -25.59 19.60
CA GLN A 528 -14.54 -24.19 19.73
C GLN A 528 -14.97 -23.64 18.40
N VAL A 529 -14.18 -23.86 17.34
CA VAL A 529 -14.49 -23.38 15.97
C VAL A 529 -15.76 -24.04 15.45
N ASP A 530 -15.94 -25.38 15.63
CA ASP A 530 -17.14 -26.11 15.22
C ASP A 530 -18.40 -25.52 15.89
N LYS A 531 -18.29 -25.10 17.15
CA LYS A 531 -19.37 -24.46 17.90
C LYS A 531 -19.67 -23.02 17.42
N MET A 532 -18.69 -22.31 16.90
CA MET A 532 -18.87 -20.94 16.35
C MET A 532 -19.56 -20.94 14.98
N LEU A 533 -19.43 -22.01 14.19
CA LEU A 533 -19.93 -22.06 12.81
C LEU A 533 -21.39 -21.64 12.63
N PRO A 534 -22.35 -22.07 13.48
CA PRO A 534 -23.75 -21.66 13.32
C PRO A 534 -23.92 -20.14 13.37
N MET A 535 -23.17 -19.43 14.22
CA MET A 535 -23.20 -17.98 14.31
C MET A 535 -22.51 -17.33 13.11
N LEU A 536 -21.34 -17.83 12.69
CA LEU A 536 -20.60 -17.32 11.53
C LEU A 536 -21.35 -17.50 10.19
N GLN A 537 -22.18 -18.54 10.08
CA GLN A 537 -22.99 -18.83 8.90
C GLN A 537 -24.40 -18.21 8.95
N ASP A 538 -24.79 -17.59 10.05
CA ASP A 538 -26.08 -16.94 10.19
C ASP A 538 -26.14 -15.65 9.33
N THR A 539 -27.06 -15.64 8.38
CA THR A 539 -27.26 -14.51 7.45
C THR A 539 -27.79 -13.23 8.12
N ALA A 540 -28.37 -13.35 9.28
CA ALA A 540 -28.78 -12.20 10.10
C ALA A 540 -27.60 -11.62 10.90
N LYS A 541 -26.48 -12.32 11.01
CA LYS A 541 -25.32 -11.93 11.84
C LYS A 541 -24.07 -11.65 11.02
N PHE A 542 -23.35 -12.73 10.62
CA PHE A 542 -22.04 -12.62 10.00
C PHE A 542 -21.99 -13.06 8.53
N SER A 543 -22.90 -13.92 8.08
CA SER A 543 -22.99 -14.34 6.67
C SER A 543 -23.90 -13.42 5.86
N THR A 544 -23.69 -12.11 5.98
CA THR A 544 -24.43 -11.06 5.30
C THR A 544 -24.13 -11.01 3.79
N TYR A 545 -24.69 -10.06 3.03
CA TYR A 545 -24.45 -9.96 1.59
C TYR A 545 -22.94 -9.86 1.27
N ILE A 546 -22.19 -9.00 1.97
CA ILE A 546 -20.73 -9.12 2.07
C ILE A 546 -20.45 -9.75 3.45
N PRO A 547 -19.76 -10.91 3.52
CA PRO A 547 -19.59 -11.63 4.77
C PRO A 547 -18.62 -10.94 5.74
N PHE A 548 -18.83 -11.20 7.02
CA PHE A 548 -17.97 -10.81 8.13
C PHE A 548 -17.95 -9.31 8.43
N PRO A 549 -19.12 -8.71 8.76
CA PRO A 549 -19.16 -7.37 9.32
C PRO A 549 -18.40 -7.27 10.65
N THR A 550 -18.00 -6.06 11.02
CA THR A 550 -17.24 -5.82 12.25
C THR A 550 -18.02 -6.06 13.54
N ILE A 551 -19.33 -6.13 13.46
CA ILE A 551 -20.24 -6.54 14.53
C ILE A 551 -21.40 -7.33 13.92
N ALA A 552 -22.00 -8.26 14.66
CA ALA A 552 -23.18 -9.00 14.19
C ALA A 552 -24.26 -8.02 13.68
N ALA A 553 -24.81 -8.28 12.48
CA ALA A 553 -25.72 -7.34 11.82
C ALA A 553 -27.09 -7.21 12.49
N ASP A 554 -27.44 -8.13 13.40
CA ASP A 554 -28.62 -8.06 14.28
C ASP A 554 -28.36 -7.35 15.62
N ASN A 555 -27.13 -6.87 15.87
CA ASN A 555 -26.82 -6.10 17.06
C ASN A 555 -27.61 -4.78 17.08
N PRO A 556 -28.27 -4.39 18.20
CA PRO A 556 -29.04 -3.15 18.28
C PRO A 556 -28.26 -1.87 18.00
N LYS A 557 -26.92 -1.90 18.19
CA LYS A 557 -26.02 -0.78 17.92
C LYS A 557 -25.38 -0.84 16.52
N TYR A 558 -25.73 -1.85 15.70
CA TYR A 558 -25.20 -2.01 14.35
C TYR A 558 -25.51 -0.78 13.48
N ASN A 559 -24.50 -0.30 12.77
CA ASN A 559 -24.60 0.80 11.83
C ASN A 559 -23.79 0.51 10.55
N PRO A 560 -24.46 0.29 9.39
CA PRO A 560 -23.78 -0.11 8.14
C PRO A 560 -22.77 0.91 7.60
N ARG A 561 -22.70 2.12 8.18
CA ARG A 561 -21.73 3.18 7.87
C ARG A 561 -20.96 3.65 9.10
N GLY A 562 -21.02 2.89 10.18
CA GLY A 562 -20.56 3.26 11.51
C GLY A 562 -19.08 3.02 11.77
N TYR A 563 -18.24 2.89 10.75
CA TYR A 563 -16.81 2.64 10.82
C TYR A 563 -16.51 1.23 11.39
N TRP A 564 -16.19 1.05 12.68
CA TRP A 564 -16.02 -0.27 13.31
C TRP A 564 -17.33 -0.82 13.94
N ARG A 565 -18.47 -0.28 13.58
CA ARG A 565 -19.80 -0.66 14.13
C ARG A 565 -20.71 -1.32 13.09
N GLY A 566 -20.15 -1.95 12.06
CA GLY A 566 -20.95 -2.62 11.03
C GLY A 566 -20.25 -2.87 9.69
N PRO A 567 -19.57 -1.87 9.07
CA PRO A 567 -18.91 -2.04 7.78
C PRO A 567 -17.96 -3.23 7.71
N ILE A 568 -17.73 -3.67 6.47
CA ILE A 568 -16.74 -4.70 6.15
C ILE A 568 -15.35 -4.07 6.10
N TRP A 569 -14.44 -4.61 6.88
CA TRP A 569 -13.01 -4.34 6.81
C TRP A 569 -12.30 -5.59 6.27
N LEU A 570 -11.53 -5.42 5.19
CA LEU A 570 -11.01 -6.58 4.45
C LEU A 570 -9.96 -7.38 5.22
N ASP A 571 -9.28 -6.78 6.18
CA ASP A 571 -8.38 -7.50 7.09
C ASP A 571 -9.15 -8.47 8.00
N GLN A 572 -10.27 -8.02 8.58
CA GLN A 572 -11.10 -8.85 9.45
C GLN A 572 -11.78 -9.97 8.65
N THR A 573 -12.25 -9.63 7.45
CA THR A 573 -12.78 -10.63 6.51
C THR A 573 -11.72 -11.66 6.13
N TYR A 574 -10.48 -11.22 5.87
CA TYR A 574 -9.34 -12.11 5.61
C TYR A 574 -9.05 -13.02 6.81
N PHE A 575 -9.04 -12.48 8.05
CA PHE A 575 -8.82 -13.29 9.25
C PHE A 575 -9.89 -14.35 9.42
N ALA A 576 -11.17 -14.01 9.21
CA ALA A 576 -12.26 -14.97 9.26
C ALA A 576 -12.11 -16.08 8.20
N ILE A 577 -11.87 -15.71 6.93
CA ILE A 577 -11.72 -16.67 5.81
C ILE A 577 -10.49 -17.56 6.01
N ARG A 578 -9.35 -16.99 6.39
CA ARG A 578 -8.12 -17.76 6.68
C ARG A 578 -8.31 -18.64 7.91
N GLY A 579 -9.01 -18.14 8.93
CA GLY A 579 -9.39 -18.91 10.10
C GLY A 579 -10.18 -20.16 9.71
N LEU A 580 -11.22 -20.02 8.91
CA LEU A 580 -11.98 -21.18 8.43
C LEU A 580 -11.10 -22.19 7.67
N ARG A 581 -10.17 -21.74 6.83
CA ARG A 581 -9.23 -22.62 6.12
C ARG A 581 -8.31 -23.37 7.08
N ASN A 582 -7.83 -22.71 8.13
CA ASN A 582 -6.94 -23.31 9.12
C ASN A 582 -7.56 -24.50 9.83
N TYR A 583 -8.89 -24.53 9.93
CA TYR A 583 -9.66 -25.61 10.56
C TYR A 583 -10.38 -26.53 9.56
N GLY A 584 -9.96 -26.53 8.29
CA GLY A 584 -10.42 -27.48 7.27
C GLY A 584 -11.71 -27.09 6.53
N TYR A 585 -12.30 -25.91 6.80
CA TYR A 585 -13.52 -25.44 6.13
C TYR A 585 -13.21 -24.78 4.77
N HIS A 586 -12.41 -25.44 3.93
CA HIS A 586 -11.90 -24.91 2.67
C HIS A 586 -13.01 -24.47 1.72
N LYS A 587 -14.04 -25.31 1.53
CA LYS A 587 -15.15 -24.99 0.62
C LYS A 587 -15.90 -23.73 1.04
N LEU A 588 -16.20 -23.60 2.34
CA LEU A 588 -16.89 -22.43 2.88
C LEU A 588 -16.03 -21.17 2.74
N ALA A 589 -14.73 -21.29 3.00
CA ALA A 589 -13.78 -20.20 2.82
C ALA A 589 -13.67 -19.75 1.35
N ASP A 590 -13.70 -20.68 0.38
CA ASP A 590 -13.71 -20.38 -1.05
C ASP A 590 -15.00 -19.64 -1.44
N GLU A 591 -16.15 -20.10 -0.96
CA GLU A 591 -17.44 -19.47 -1.20
C GLU A 591 -17.46 -18.02 -0.70
N TYR A 592 -16.98 -17.77 0.52
CA TYR A 592 -16.89 -16.41 1.06
C TYR A 592 -15.86 -15.54 0.32
N THR A 593 -14.73 -16.10 -0.09
CA THR A 593 -13.75 -15.37 -0.92
C THR A 593 -14.37 -14.88 -2.23
N LEU A 594 -15.09 -15.76 -2.94
CA LEU A 594 -15.77 -15.40 -4.18
C LEU A 594 -16.89 -14.37 -3.95
N GLN A 595 -17.64 -14.48 -2.84
CA GLN A 595 -18.64 -13.47 -2.50
C GLN A 595 -18.02 -12.08 -2.32
N VAL A 596 -16.87 -11.98 -1.65
CA VAL A 596 -16.12 -10.72 -1.50
C VAL A 596 -15.70 -10.19 -2.86
N PHE A 597 -15.07 -11.01 -3.69
CA PHE A 597 -14.57 -10.59 -5.02
C PHE A 597 -15.68 -10.17 -5.98
N ASP A 598 -16.83 -10.83 -5.92
CA ASP A 598 -17.93 -10.59 -6.84
C ASP A 598 -18.88 -9.46 -6.41
N ARG A 599 -18.94 -9.16 -5.10
CA ARG A 599 -19.97 -8.27 -4.54
C ARG A 599 -19.46 -6.91 -4.08
N LEU A 600 -18.14 -6.75 -3.91
CA LEU A 600 -17.58 -5.43 -3.59
C LEU A 600 -17.61 -4.53 -4.82
N ASN A 601 -18.29 -3.38 -4.69
CA ASN A 601 -18.50 -2.46 -5.81
C ASN A 601 -17.19 -1.87 -6.33
N GLY A 602 -16.95 -2.03 -7.62
CA GLY A 602 -15.81 -1.46 -8.32
C GLY A 602 -14.52 -2.26 -8.19
N LEU A 603 -14.53 -3.42 -7.50
CA LEU A 603 -13.32 -4.20 -7.27
C LEU A 603 -12.74 -4.77 -8.58
N LYS A 604 -13.59 -5.23 -9.48
CA LYS A 604 -13.21 -5.76 -10.82
C LYS A 604 -13.12 -4.67 -11.91
N GLU A 605 -13.62 -3.47 -11.67
CA GLU A 605 -13.61 -2.32 -12.58
C GLU A 605 -12.44 -1.37 -12.28
N GLY A 606 -12.49 -0.14 -12.77
CA GLY A 606 -11.45 0.90 -12.55
C GLY A 606 -11.56 1.64 -11.22
N ALA A 607 -12.62 1.46 -10.43
CA ALA A 607 -12.79 2.19 -9.18
C ALA A 607 -11.71 1.81 -8.15
N PRO A 608 -11.25 2.77 -7.31
CA PRO A 608 -10.24 2.51 -6.30
C PRO A 608 -10.72 1.53 -5.22
N ILE A 609 -9.77 0.80 -4.63
CA ILE A 609 -10.01 0.00 -3.43
C ILE A 609 -10.18 0.95 -2.25
N HIS A 610 -11.23 0.75 -1.44
CA HIS A 610 -11.57 1.61 -0.33
C HIS A 610 -11.18 1.04 1.03
N GLU A 611 -11.17 1.90 2.04
CA GLU A 611 -10.84 1.58 3.42
C GLU A 611 -11.79 0.51 3.99
N ASN A 612 -13.10 0.70 3.80
CA ASN A 612 -14.11 -0.27 4.16
C ASN A 612 -15.31 -0.24 3.20
N TYR A 613 -16.25 -1.16 3.39
CA TYR A 613 -17.35 -1.39 2.47
C TYR A 613 -18.67 -1.63 3.21
N GLY A 614 -19.78 -1.29 2.55
CA GLY A 614 -21.12 -1.50 3.08
C GLY A 614 -21.51 -2.98 3.12
N THR A 615 -21.94 -3.45 4.27
CA THR A 615 -22.26 -4.86 4.56
C THR A 615 -23.36 -5.44 3.67
N HIS A 616 -24.38 -4.65 3.33
CA HIS A 616 -25.55 -5.12 2.57
C HIS A 616 -25.53 -4.74 1.09
N THR A 617 -24.62 -3.86 0.67
CA THR A 617 -24.61 -3.29 -0.68
C THR A 617 -23.26 -3.45 -1.39
N GLY A 618 -22.17 -3.73 -0.65
CA GLY A 618 -20.82 -3.69 -1.17
C GLY A 618 -20.35 -2.27 -1.54
N GLU A 619 -21.08 -1.21 -1.15
CA GLU A 619 -20.71 0.18 -1.44
C GLU A 619 -19.38 0.55 -0.84
N ARG A 620 -18.62 1.36 -1.56
CA ARG A 620 -17.32 1.88 -1.14
C ARG A 620 -17.47 2.95 -0.08
N LEU A 621 -16.76 2.84 1.04
CA LEU A 621 -16.84 3.77 2.16
C LEU A 621 -15.45 4.31 2.52
N LYS A 622 -15.40 5.52 3.09
CA LYS A 622 -14.20 6.18 3.61
C LYS A 622 -13.11 6.41 2.56
N ALA A 623 -11.83 6.22 2.93
CA ALA A 623 -10.71 6.57 2.09
C ALA A 623 -10.58 5.70 0.83
N PRO A 624 -10.44 6.28 -0.39
CA PRO A 624 -10.09 5.53 -1.59
C PRO A 624 -8.59 5.21 -1.63
N HIS A 625 -8.17 4.35 -2.55
CA HIS A 625 -6.78 3.92 -2.74
C HIS A 625 -6.12 3.40 -1.46
N PHE A 626 -6.83 2.53 -0.73
CA PHE A 626 -6.44 2.14 0.61
C PHE A 626 -5.52 0.91 0.61
N SER A 627 -4.29 1.07 1.13
CA SER A 627 -3.24 0.06 1.13
C SER A 627 -3.57 -1.16 1.97
N TRP A 628 -4.18 -0.95 3.13
CA TRP A 628 -4.61 -2.02 4.03
C TRP A 628 -5.55 -3.02 3.34
N SER A 629 -6.64 -2.52 2.77
CA SER A 629 -7.59 -3.37 2.03
C SER A 629 -6.91 -4.06 0.85
N SER A 630 -5.99 -3.36 0.17
CA SER A 630 -5.24 -3.90 -0.97
C SER A 630 -4.34 -5.06 -0.56
N SER A 631 -3.64 -4.98 0.57
CA SER A 631 -2.74 -6.03 1.08
C SER A 631 -3.47 -7.35 1.31
N HIS A 632 -4.73 -7.32 1.76
CA HIS A 632 -5.53 -8.50 2.06
C HIS A 632 -6.26 -9.10 0.85
N LEU A 633 -6.18 -8.46 -0.32
CA LEU A 633 -6.65 -8.99 -1.60
C LEU A 633 -5.58 -9.77 -2.38
N LEU A 634 -4.34 -9.75 -1.91
CA LEU A 634 -3.20 -10.50 -2.45
C LEU A 634 -3.06 -11.87 -1.75
#